data_4427a95fa6f1a77af0c3afbdea987c83
#
_entry.id   4427a95fa6f1a77af0c3afbdea987c83
#
_cell.length_a   1.000
_cell.length_b   1.000
_cell.length_c   1.000
_cell.angle_alpha   90.00
_cell.angle_beta   90.00
_cell.angle_gamma   90.00
#
_symmetry.space_group_name_H-M   'P 1'
#
loop_
_entity.id
_entity.type
_entity.pdbx_description
1 polymer ?
#
loop_
_entity_poly.entity_id
_entity_poly.type
_entity_poly.pdbx_seq_one_letter_code
_entity_poly.pdbx_strand_id
1 'polypeptide(L)'
;MGGAYLLRIEDTDRARSTPEAIDAIHDGLLWLGLHGDAQTTYQYARAAHHRDVAEAMIERGTAFRSYETSEELDLDRQRVADISERLRKVRNRLAHARPDEPVDLDVDLAGTNLDADFGDISFDQMVNRGVTLLLIERRLRELNPAFRSRYREGGPPPSPNAPFTVRLRAPDEGDIVNDDLIQGQVRIPARDIDDLVLLRADGNPTYMLSVVVDDHDMGVTHVIRGDDHLTNAARQIPIFHAMGWTPPKFAHVPLIHGEDGKKLSKRHGAQAVHEWRDMGYLPEAMNSYLMRLGWSPGHDDILSKEEAIPQFDLAQIGKAPARLDFKKLASVNAHFMALADDARVAALLVAEIEKSQSLDTAQRETLVRAAPLLKKRAKTLIELADQARFLLAKRPLQLDETAKSLMKDDFKQRLKRLHDHLAAEPVWEHAALASALKAFATQEGVGLGQIGPGLRAVLSGGAPAPDLGQALEMLGREEALARIADQV
;
A
#
# COMPACT_ATOMS: atom_id res chain seq x y z
N MET A 1 4.65 -1.36 -24.36
CA MET A 1 5.47 -2.57 -24.32
C MET A 1 4.86 -3.78 -25.06
N GLY A 2 3.59 -3.80 -25.41
CA GLY A 2 2.95 -4.82 -26.26
C GLY A 2 2.90 -6.23 -25.66
N GLY A 3 3.05 -6.37 -24.36
CA GLY A 3 2.88 -7.63 -23.64
C GLY A 3 1.44 -7.86 -23.19
N ALA A 4 1.15 -9.06 -22.67
CA ALA A 4 -0.11 -9.39 -22.01
C ALA A 4 0.00 -9.19 -20.50
N TYR A 5 -1.04 -8.67 -19.88
CA TYR A 5 -1.18 -8.60 -18.43
C TYR A 5 -1.84 -9.87 -17.91
N LEU A 6 -1.09 -10.68 -17.19
CA LEU A 6 -1.55 -11.93 -16.59
C LEU A 6 -1.69 -11.73 -15.07
N LEU A 7 -2.77 -12.23 -14.49
CA LEU A 7 -2.98 -12.24 -13.04
C LEU A 7 -2.72 -13.62 -12.48
N ARG A 8 -1.84 -13.71 -11.46
CA ARG A 8 -1.60 -14.91 -10.68
C ARG A 8 -1.93 -14.64 -9.21
N ILE A 9 -2.73 -15.49 -8.62
CA ILE A 9 -3.01 -15.51 -7.18
C ILE A 9 -2.06 -16.50 -6.50
N GLU A 10 -1.22 -16.00 -5.60
CA GLU A 10 -0.23 -16.78 -4.85
C GLU A 10 -0.87 -17.33 -3.57
N ASP A 11 -1.71 -18.36 -3.72
CA ASP A 11 -2.57 -18.94 -2.68
C ASP A 11 -2.00 -20.24 -2.07
N THR A 12 -0.68 -20.41 -2.08
CA THR A 12 -0.01 -21.58 -1.48
C THR A 12 -0.14 -21.63 0.05
N ASP A 13 -0.31 -20.50 0.73
CA ASP A 13 -0.69 -20.43 2.15
C ASP A 13 -2.21 -20.39 2.28
N ARG A 14 -2.83 -21.58 2.36
CA ARG A 14 -4.29 -21.72 2.42
C ARG A 14 -4.95 -21.08 3.64
N ALA A 15 -4.22 -20.92 4.74
CA ALA A 15 -4.74 -20.29 5.95
C ALA A 15 -4.94 -18.77 5.78
N ARG A 16 -4.10 -18.13 4.97
CA ARG A 16 -4.16 -16.70 4.68
C ARG A 16 -4.94 -16.35 3.42
N SER A 17 -5.01 -17.27 2.47
CA SER A 17 -5.64 -17.05 1.16
C SER A 17 -7.09 -17.51 1.19
N THR A 18 -7.93 -16.78 1.96
CA THR A 18 -9.36 -17.04 2.01
C THR A 18 -10.07 -16.57 0.72
N PRO A 19 -11.24 -17.11 0.36
CA PRO A 19 -12.03 -16.64 -0.78
C PRO A 19 -12.27 -15.13 -0.72
N GLU A 20 -12.61 -14.58 0.44
CA GLU A 20 -12.89 -13.17 0.64
C GLU A 20 -11.64 -12.29 0.37
N ALA A 21 -10.45 -12.78 0.74
CA ALA A 21 -9.19 -12.09 0.45
C ALA A 21 -8.89 -12.08 -1.05
N ILE A 22 -9.19 -13.17 -1.75
CA ILE A 22 -9.03 -13.28 -3.20
C ILE A 22 -10.04 -12.37 -3.93
N ASP A 23 -11.30 -12.38 -3.50
CA ASP A 23 -12.34 -11.51 -4.06
C ASP A 23 -12.00 -10.03 -3.88
N ALA A 24 -11.44 -9.65 -2.73
CA ALA A 24 -10.99 -8.28 -2.48
C ALA A 24 -9.84 -7.85 -3.43
N ILE A 25 -8.95 -8.78 -3.82
CA ILE A 25 -7.90 -8.50 -4.82
C ILE A 25 -8.54 -8.24 -6.19
N HIS A 26 -9.46 -9.11 -6.61
CA HIS A 26 -10.15 -8.97 -7.90
C HIS A 26 -10.97 -7.67 -7.95
N ASP A 27 -11.74 -7.38 -6.91
CA ASP A 27 -12.54 -6.15 -6.81
C ASP A 27 -11.66 -4.89 -6.85
N GLY A 28 -10.54 -4.90 -6.12
CA GLY A 28 -9.59 -3.79 -6.12
C GLY A 28 -8.95 -3.54 -7.49
N LEU A 29 -8.50 -4.59 -8.17
CA LEU A 29 -7.92 -4.47 -9.52
C LEU A 29 -8.97 -4.04 -10.53
N LEU A 30 -10.19 -4.57 -10.45
CA LEU A 30 -11.32 -4.18 -11.29
C LEU A 30 -11.64 -2.70 -11.12
N TRP A 31 -11.72 -2.22 -9.88
CA TRP A 31 -11.97 -0.81 -9.57
C TRP A 31 -10.87 0.11 -10.13
N LEU A 32 -9.59 -0.30 -10.06
CA LEU A 32 -8.46 0.45 -10.63
C LEU A 32 -8.41 0.40 -12.18
N GLY A 33 -9.28 -0.39 -12.83
CA GLY A 33 -9.25 -0.61 -14.27
C GLY A 33 -8.02 -1.40 -14.72
N LEU A 34 -7.53 -2.30 -13.86
CA LEU A 34 -6.39 -3.19 -14.10
C LEU A 34 -6.91 -4.62 -14.30
N HIS A 35 -7.40 -4.91 -15.51
CA HIS A 35 -7.93 -6.22 -15.86
C HIS A 35 -6.83 -7.10 -16.46
N GLY A 36 -6.80 -8.38 -16.08
CA GLY A 36 -5.95 -9.36 -16.75
C GLY A 36 -6.44 -9.65 -18.17
N ASP A 37 -5.50 -9.83 -19.09
CA ASP A 37 -5.79 -10.19 -20.51
C ASP A 37 -6.14 -11.66 -20.68
N ALA A 38 -5.98 -12.49 -19.62
CA ALA A 38 -6.28 -13.91 -19.62
C ALA A 38 -6.92 -14.34 -18.30
N GLN A 39 -7.34 -15.62 -18.25
CA GLN A 39 -7.88 -16.20 -17.03
C GLN A 39 -6.85 -16.17 -15.89
N THR A 40 -7.30 -15.84 -14.68
CA THR A 40 -6.47 -15.83 -13.48
C THR A 40 -5.86 -17.21 -13.21
N THR A 41 -4.55 -17.24 -13.00
CA THR A 41 -3.83 -18.44 -12.59
C THR A 41 -3.80 -18.54 -11.06
N TYR A 42 -4.13 -19.70 -10.52
CA TYR A 42 -4.05 -19.99 -9.08
C TYR A 42 -2.88 -20.90 -8.81
N GLN A 43 -1.95 -20.47 -7.96
CA GLN A 43 -0.69 -21.14 -7.72
C GLN A 43 -0.88 -22.51 -7.03
N TYR A 44 -1.82 -22.59 -6.05
CA TYR A 44 -2.12 -23.85 -5.38
C TYR A 44 -2.66 -24.94 -6.34
N ALA A 45 -3.45 -24.55 -7.34
CA ALA A 45 -3.96 -25.47 -8.35
C ALA A 45 -2.83 -26.13 -9.16
N ARG A 46 -1.63 -25.53 -9.18
CA ARG A 46 -0.43 -26.04 -9.88
C ARG A 46 0.50 -26.85 -8.98
N ALA A 47 0.12 -27.09 -7.71
CA ALA A 47 0.98 -27.77 -6.72
C ALA A 47 1.50 -29.16 -7.20
N ALA A 48 0.74 -29.90 -8.03
CA ALA A 48 1.21 -31.13 -8.63
C ALA A 48 2.41 -30.89 -9.57
N HIS A 49 2.30 -29.91 -10.45
CA HIS A 49 3.37 -29.53 -11.36
C HIS A 49 4.63 -29.02 -10.62
N HIS A 50 4.45 -28.25 -9.55
CA HIS A 50 5.58 -27.83 -8.71
C HIS A 50 6.30 -29.03 -8.07
N ARG A 51 5.56 -30.08 -7.67
CA ARG A 51 6.17 -31.33 -7.19
C ARG A 51 6.96 -32.06 -8.28
N ASP A 52 6.40 -32.16 -9.49
CA ASP A 52 7.09 -32.78 -10.62
C ASP A 52 8.41 -32.08 -10.94
N VAL A 53 8.44 -30.76 -10.88
CA VAL A 53 9.67 -29.96 -11.05
C VAL A 53 10.68 -30.26 -9.92
N ALA A 54 10.23 -30.32 -8.67
CA ALA A 54 11.12 -30.64 -7.55
C ALA A 54 11.71 -32.06 -7.67
N GLU A 55 10.95 -33.07 -8.12
CA GLU A 55 11.47 -34.42 -8.40
C GLU A 55 12.47 -34.42 -9.57
N ALA A 56 12.16 -33.65 -10.64
CA ALA A 56 13.13 -33.46 -11.74
C ALA A 56 14.44 -32.80 -11.27
N MET A 57 14.40 -31.90 -10.28
CA MET A 57 15.60 -31.33 -9.67
C MET A 57 16.38 -32.37 -8.87
N ILE A 58 15.71 -33.31 -8.19
CA ILE A 58 16.38 -34.45 -7.51
C ILE A 58 17.07 -35.36 -8.55
N GLU A 59 16.40 -35.71 -9.61
CA GLU A 59 16.97 -36.54 -10.71
C GLU A 59 18.20 -35.87 -11.34
N ARG A 60 18.22 -34.55 -11.44
CA ARG A 60 19.37 -33.77 -11.93
C ARG A 60 20.48 -33.62 -10.90
N GLY A 61 20.28 -34.04 -9.65
CA GLY A 61 21.22 -33.84 -8.54
C GLY A 61 21.33 -32.40 -8.05
N THR A 62 20.40 -31.52 -8.47
CA THR A 62 20.34 -30.08 -8.05
C THR A 62 19.44 -29.86 -6.85
N ALA A 63 18.69 -30.88 -6.42
CA ALA A 63 17.96 -30.93 -5.16
C ALA A 63 18.14 -32.31 -4.52
N PHE A 64 17.75 -32.48 -3.27
CA PHE A 64 17.85 -33.70 -2.52
C PHE A 64 16.77 -33.81 -1.45
N ARG A 65 16.52 -35.03 -0.95
CA ARG A 65 15.61 -35.30 0.15
C ARG A 65 16.35 -35.14 1.48
N SER A 66 15.76 -34.37 2.38
CA SER A 66 16.28 -34.03 3.69
C SER A 66 15.30 -34.50 4.76
N TYR A 67 15.81 -35.20 5.77
CA TYR A 67 15.01 -35.83 6.82
C TYR A 67 15.21 -35.21 8.20
N GLU A 68 15.85 -34.04 8.28
CA GLU A 68 15.90 -33.26 9.53
C GLU A 68 14.51 -32.92 10.00
N THR A 69 14.22 -33.16 11.28
CA THR A 69 12.97 -32.77 11.93
C THR A 69 12.98 -31.29 12.31
N SER A 70 11.80 -30.70 12.47
CA SER A 70 11.68 -29.32 12.97
C SER A 70 12.35 -29.16 14.34
N GLU A 71 12.23 -30.17 15.22
CA GLU A 71 12.82 -30.17 16.55
C GLU A 71 14.36 -30.17 16.51
N GLU A 72 14.98 -30.98 15.65
CA GLU A 72 16.43 -30.97 15.43
C GLU A 72 16.90 -29.59 14.95
N LEU A 73 16.21 -29.01 13.95
CA LEU A 73 16.55 -27.70 13.41
C LEU A 73 16.37 -26.57 14.42
N ASP A 74 15.34 -26.65 15.28
CA ASP A 74 15.08 -25.65 16.32
C ASP A 74 16.10 -25.74 17.44
N LEU A 75 16.52 -26.94 17.84
CA LEU A 75 17.60 -27.13 18.80
C LEU A 75 18.93 -26.54 18.31
N ASP A 76 19.27 -26.76 17.03
CA ASP A 76 20.49 -26.20 16.45
C ASP A 76 20.40 -24.66 16.38
N ARG A 77 19.25 -24.10 15.98
CA ARG A 77 19.02 -22.65 15.99
C ARG A 77 19.14 -22.05 17.40
N GLN A 78 18.53 -22.69 18.40
CA GLN A 78 18.60 -22.22 19.78
C GLN A 78 20.04 -22.23 20.29
N ARG A 79 20.81 -23.28 20.01
CA ARG A 79 22.21 -23.36 20.35
C ARG A 79 23.04 -22.24 19.74
N VAL A 80 22.87 -22.02 18.43
CA VAL A 80 23.55 -20.93 17.69
C VAL A 80 23.14 -19.55 18.23
N ALA A 81 21.86 -19.37 18.54
CA ALA A 81 21.34 -18.12 19.08
C ALA A 81 21.93 -17.82 20.48
N ASP A 82 22.01 -18.81 21.36
CA ASP A 82 22.58 -18.69 22.69
C ASP A 82 24.07 -18.27 22.65
N ILE A 83 24.87 -18.99 21.84
CA ILE A 83 26.27 -18.65 21.63
C ILE A 83 26.43 -17.26 21.05
N SER A 84 25.63 -16.91 20.05
CA SER A 84 25.65 -15.60 19.39
C SER A 84 25.30 -14.46 20.35
N GLU A 85 24.31 -14.67 21.25
CA GLU A 85 23.92 -13.71 22.27
C GLU A 85 25.06 -13.46 23.27
N ARG A 86 25.73 -14.52 23.72
CA ARG A 86 26.88 -14.43 24.64
C ARG A 86 28.02 -13.66 24.00
N LEU A 87 28.38 -13.99 22.76
CA LEU A 87 29.43 -13.29 22.02
C LEU A 87 29.10 -11.80 21.78
N ARG A 88 27.84 -11.48 21.50
CA ARG A 88 27.39 -10.06 21.38
C ARG A 88 27.49 -9.32 22.69
N LYS A 89 27.18 -9.94 23.83
CA LYS A 89 27.36 -9.34 25.18
C LYS A 89 28.82 -9.01 25.43
N VAL A 90 29.73 -9.96 25.15
CA VAL A 90 31.19 -9.75 25.28
C VAL A 90 31.64 -8.61 24.34
N ARG A 91 31.26 -8.66 23.09
CA ARG A 91 31.58 -7.60 22.12
C ARG A 91 31.14 -6.23 22.62
N ASN A 92 29.92 -6.09 23.12
CA ASN A 92 29.40 -4.82 23.61
C ASN A 92 30.14 -4.34 24.87
N ARG A 93 30.49 -5.22 25.79
CA ARG A 93 31.35 -4.87 26.94
C ARG A 93 32.72 -4.35 26.47
N LEU A 94 33.39 -5.10 25.61
CA LEU A 94 34.68 -4.69 25.04
C LEU A 94 34.58 -3.35 24.31
N ALA A 95 33.54 -3.09 23.58
CA ALA A 95 33.34 -1.84 22.83
C ALA A 95 33.15 -0.62 23.74
N HIS A 96 32.54 -0.78 24.90
CA HIS A 96 32.16 0.32 25.80
C HIS A 96 33.09 0.45 27.03
N ALA A 97 33.92 -0.54 27.35
CA ALA A 97 34.84 -0.46 28.47
C ALA A 97 35.96 0.60 28.23
N ARG A 98 36.56 1.19 29.26
CA ARG A 98 37.68 2.14 29.15
C ARG A 98 38.98 1.41 28.71
N PRO A 99 39.92 2.09 28.07
CA PRO A 99 41.16 1.45 27.55
C PRO A 99 41.95 0.64 28.56
N ASP A 100 41.94 1.05 29.81
CA ASP A 100 42.67 0.54 30.97
C ASP A 100 41.81 -0.32 31.94
N GLU A 101 40.55 -0.58 31.61
CA GLU A 101 39.64 -1.38 32.43
C GLU A 101 39.80 -2.86 32.07
N PRO A 102 40.15 -3.74 33.03
CA PRO A 102 40.17 -5.18 32.78
C PRO A 102 38.76 -5.70 32.55
N VAL A 103 38.54 -6.37 31.41
CA VAL A 103 37.26 -7.00 31.08
C VAL A 103 37.41 -8.51 31.39
N ASP A 104 36.65 -8.99 32.38
CA ASP A 104 36.58 -10.42 32.70
C ASP A 104 35.75 -11.13 31.62
N LEU A 105 36.43 -11.87 30.77
CA LEU A 105 35.82 -12.63 29.66
C LEU A 105 35.38 -14.03 30.11
N ASP A 106 35.89 -14.58 31.20
CA ASP A 106 35.66 -15.97 31.61
C ASP A 106 34.21 -16.19 32.07
N VAL A 107 33.58 -15.19 32.68
CA VAL A 107 32.21 -15.32 33.23
C VAL A 107 31.14 -15.46 32.14
N ASP A 108 31.32 -14.78 31.00
CA ASP A 108 30.34 -14.78 29.91
C ASP A 108 30.58 -15.87 28.87
N LEU A 109 31.76 -16.48 28.88
CA LEU A 109 32.18 -17.49 27.94
C LEU A 109 32.16 -18.90 28.57
N ALA A 110 31.83 -19.01 29.86
CA ALA A 110 31.67 -20.29 30.55
C ALA A 110 30.68 -21.19 29.84
N GLY A 111 31.11 -22.36 29.39
CA GLY A 111 30.31 -23.33 28.64
C GLY A 111 30.24 -23.09 27.12
N THR A 112 30.96 -22.09 26.60
CA THR A 112 31.28 -22.02 25.17
C THR A 112 32.63 -22.69 24.97
N ASN A 113 32.77 -23.55 23.95
CA ASN A 113 34.05 -24.23 23.64
C ASN A 113 34.99 -23.25 22.92
N LEU A 114 35.20 -22.06 23.51
CA LEU A 114 36.00 -21.00 22.89
C LEU A 114 37.47 -21.37 22.76
N ASP A 115 38.00 -22.21 23.68
CA ASP A 115 39.35 -22.75 23.60
C ASP A 115 39.56 -23.60 22.32
N ALA A 116 38.50 -24.29 21.86
CA ALA A 116 38.54 -25.02 20.58
C ALA A 116 38.25 -24.11 19.37
N ASP A 117 37.57 -23.00 19.58
CA ASP A 117 37.11 -22.11 18.52
C ASP A 117 38.10 -20.98 18.20
N PHE A 118 38.96 -20.60 19.14
CA PHE A 118 40.01 -19.59 18.93
C PHE A 118 41.37 -20.15 18.52
N GLY A 119 41.51 -21.52 18.44
CA GLY A 119 42.73 -22.17 18.04
C GLY A 119 43.93 -21.78 18.92
N ASP A 120 45.12 -21.72 18.37
CA ASP A 120 46.37 -21.42 19.09
C ASP A 120 46.52 -19.95 19.57
N ILE A 121 45.45 -19.18 19.73
CA ILE A 121 45.50 -17.81 20.24
C ILE A 121 45.59 -17.90 21.77
N SER A 122 46.79 -17.61 22.30
CA SER A 122 46.96 -17.57 23.74
C SER A 122 46.20 -16.43 24.39
N PHE A 123 45.80 -16.60 25.65
CA PHE A 123 45.11 -15.58 26.47
C PHE A 123 45.81 -14.22 26.47
N ASP A 124 47.15 -14.21 26.38
CA ASP A 124 47.97 -13.00 26.25
C ASP A 124 47.79 -12.22 24.93
N GLN A 125 47.30 -12.89 23.87
CA GLN A 125 46.98 -12.25 22.60
C GLN A 125 45.57 -11.62 22.60
N MET A 126 44.70 -12.08 23.48
CA MET A 126 43.38 -11.48 23.73
C MET A 126 43.45 -10.11 24.43
N VAL A 127 44.63 -9.74 24.99
CA VAL A 127 44.89 -8.44 25.61
C VAL A 127 44.80 -7.30 24.60
N ASN A 128 44.94 -7.60 23.29
CA ASN A 128 44.68 -6.59 22.26
C ASN A 128 43.21 -6.52 21.92
N ARG A 129 42.50 -5.61 22.54
CA ARG A 129 41.08 -5.35 22.41
C ARG A 129 40.55 -5.31 20.97
N GLY A 130 41.32 -4.72 20.06
CA GLY A 130 40.94 -4.65 18.64
C GLY A 130 40.98 -6.00 17.96
N VAL A 131 41.96 -6.86 18.30
CA VAL A 131 42.07 -8.21 17.78
C VAL A 131 40.92 -9.07 18.29
N THR A 132 40.60 -8.98 19.59
CA THR A 132 39.49 -9.73 20.19
C THR A 132 38.14 -9.36 19.58
N LEU A 133 37.87 -8.08 19.35
CA LEU A 133 36.67 -7.63 18.66
C LEU A 133 36.55 -8.19 17.24
N LEU A 134 37.64 -8.17 16.47
CA LEU A 134 37.69 -8.74 15.13
C LEU A 134 37.42 -10.26 15.12
N LEU A 135 38.00 -10.98 16.09
CA LEU A 135 37.77 -12.41 16.24
C LEU A 135 36.32 -12.74 16.62
N ILE A 136 35.74 -11.99 17.56
CA ILE A 136 34.32 -12.15 17.92
C ILE A 136 33.42 -11.86 16.72
N GLU A 137 33.68 -10.81 15.96
CA GLU A 137 32.91 -10.52 14.75
C GLU A 137 33.08 -11.57 13.65
N ARG A 138 34.28 -12.10 13.50
CA ARG A 138 34.53 -13.23 12.61
C ARG A 138 33.73 -14.45 13.08
N ARG A 139 33.79 -14.79 14.37
CA ARG A 139 33.10 -15.94 14.93
C ARG A 139 31.58 -15.80 14.85
N LEU A 140 31.04 -14.61 15.11
CA LEU A 140 29.60 -14.33 14.93
C LEU A 140 29.14 -14.57 13.49
N ARG A 141 29.98 -14.32 12.50
CA ARG A 141 29.71 -14.65 11.09
C ARG A 141 29.80 -16.14 10.84
N GLU A 142 30.79 -16.84 11.44
CA GLU A 142 30.97 -18.28 11.30
C GLU A 142 29.90 -19.09 12.04
N LEU A 143 29.32 -18.56 13.13
CA LEU A 143 28.24 -19.20 13.89
C LEU A 143 26.88 -19.14 13.20
N ASN A 144 26.70 -18.26 12.22
CA ASN A 144 25.48 -18.16 11.47
C ASN A 144 25.72 -18.43 9.96
N PRO A 145 26.33 -19.57 9.62
CA PRO A 145 26.48 -19.96 8.24
C PRO A 145 25.10 -20.25 7.65
N ALA A 146 25.00 -20.13 6.34
CA ALA A 146 23.82 -20.62 5.65
C ALA A 146 23.65 -22.14 5.96
N PHE A 147 22.37 -22.53 6.13
CA PHE A 147 22.04 -23.90 6.47
C PHE A 147 22.50 -24.87 5.37
N ARG A 148 23.29 -25.89 5.77
CA ARG A 148 23.65 -27.03 4.93
C ARG A 148 23.14 -28.31 5.59
N SER A 149 22.27 -29.02 4.87
CA SER A 149 21.71 -30.27 5.37
C SER A 149 22.74 -31.36 5.41
N ARG A 150 22.75 -32.19 6.48
CA ARG A 150 23.57 -33.41 6.56
C ARG A 150 23.23 -34.46 5.49
N TYR A 151 22.03 -34.36 4.89
CA TYR A 151 21.59 -35.26 3.82
C TYR A 151 21.99 -34.79 2.42
N ARG A 152 22.71 -33.69 2.32
CA ARG A 152 23.09 -33.07 1.06
C ARG A 152 23.89 -33.98 0.15
N GLU A 153 24.80 -34.76 0.74
CA GLU A 153 25.63 -35.72 0.00
C GLU A 153 24.99 -37.11 -0.11
N GLY A 154 23.71 -37.20 0.20
CA GLY A 154 22.97 -38.45 0.26
C GLY A 154 23.02 -39.08 1.65
N GLY A 155 22.14 -40.00 1.90
CA GLY A 155 22.04 -40.74 3.14
C GLY A 155 20.74 -41.54 3.17
N PRO A 156 20.73 -42.71 3.86
CA PRO A 156 19.51 -43.49 3.97
C PRO A 156 18.47 -42.73 4.81
N PRO A 157 17.17 -42.86 4.52
CA PRO A 157 16.13 -42.36 5.38
C PRO A 157 16.24 -42.99 6.79
N PRO A 158 15.95 -42.26 7.87
CA PRO A 158 16.01 -42.81 9.23
C PRO A 158 15.01 -43.97 9.46
N SER A 159 13.99 -44.07 8.64
CA SER A 159 13.06 -45.21 8.56
C SER A 159 12.45 -45.30 7.15
N PRO A 160 11.86 -46.43 6.73
CA PRO A 160 11.34 -46.62 5.37
C PRO A 160 10.27 -45.58 4.92
N ASN A 161 9.54 -45.00 5.87
CA ASN A 161 8.47 -44.03 5.62
C ASN A 161 8.74 -42.70 6.32
N ALA A 162 10.01 -42.36 6.57
CA ALA A 162 10.33 -41.08 7.22
C ALA A 162 9.85 -39.94 6.37
N PRO A 163 9.15 -38.93 6.96
CA PRO A 163 8.80 -37.74 6.27
C PRO A 163 10.06 -36.99 5.85
N PHE A 164 10.02 -36.35 4.68
CA PHE A 164 11.16 -35.61 4.16
C PHE A 164 10.71 -34.28 3.56
N THR A 165 11.62 -33.34 3.54
CA THR A 165 11.53 -32.14 2.72
C THR A 165 12.41 -32.29 1.49
N VAL A 166 12.03 -31.62 0.38
CA VAL A 166 12.96 -31.48 -0.75
C VAL A 166 13.66 -30.14 -0.62
N ARG A 167 15.00 -30.18 -0.67
CA ARG A 167 15.83 -28.98 -0.54
C ARG A 167 16.67 -28.74 -1.79
N LEU A 168 16.86 -27.46 -2.11
CA LEU A 168 17.83 -27.03 -3.12
C LEU A 168 19.23 -27.43 -2.67
N ARG A 169 20.05 -28.01 -3.57
CA ARG A 169 21.49 -28.04 -3.38
C ARG A 169 22.05 -26.67 -3.72
N ALA A 170 22.12 -25.78 -2.73
CA ALA A 170 22.63 -24.43 -2.93
C ALA A 170 24.11 -24.48 -3.38
N PRO A 171 24.57 -23.55 -4.22
CA PRO A 171 25.97 -23.52 -4.62
C PRO A 171 26.87 -23.18 -3.41
N ASP A 172 28.07 -23.77 -3.38
CA ASP A 172 28.99 -23.58 -2.26
C ASP A 172 29.98 -22.43 -2.49
N GLU A 173 30.33 -22.18 -3.76
CA GLU A 173 31.36 -21.24 -4.16
C GLU A 173 30.85 -20.19 -5.14
N GLY A 174 31.58 -19.10 -5.24
CA GLY A 174 31.25 -17.97 -6.11
C GLY A 174 30.24 -17.00 -5.50
N ASP A 175 29.70 -16.14 -6.35
CA ASP A 175 28.69 -15.15 -5.99
C ASP A 175 27.41 -15.39 -6.79
N ILE A 176 26.27 -15.24 -6.16
CA ILE A 176 24.99 -15.04 -6.85
C ILE A 176 24.91 -13.56 -7.20
N VAL A 177 24.89 -13.27 -8.49
CA VAL A 177 24.85 -11.90 -9.02
C VAL A 177 23.46 -11.63 -9.58
N ASN A 178 22.84 -10.57 -9.09
CA ASN A 178 21.62 -9.99 -9.63
C ASN A 178 21.92 -8.59 -10.15
N ASP A 179 21.85 -8.38 -11.46
CA ASP A 179 21.95 -7.05 -12.09
C ASP A 179 20.55 -6.42 -12.06
N ASP A 180 20.21 -5.88 -10.88
CA ASP A 180 18.90 -5.27 -10.65
C ASP A 180 18.76 -3.95 -11.42
N LEU A 181 17.66 -3.80 -12.15
CA LEU A 181 17.44 -2.66 -13.04
C LEU A 181 17.29 -1.32 -12.29
N ILE A 182 16.97 -1.37 -10.98
CA ILE A 182 16.79 -0.17 -10.15
C ILE A 182 17.93 -0.06 -9.13
N GLN A 183 18.17 -1.12 -8.34
CA GLN A 183 19.14 -1.09 -7.26
C GLN A 183 20.61 -1.17 -7.77
N GLY A 184 20.80 -1.67 -8.99
CA GLY A 184 22.10 -1.94 -9.56
C GLY A 184 22.59 -3.35 -9.21
N GLN A 185 23.88 -3.63 -9.40
CA GLN A 185 24.41 -4.96 -9.19
C GLN A 185 24.45 -5.32 -7.69
N VAL A 186 23.72 -6.37 -7.34
CA VAL A 186 23.69 -6.98 -6.00
C VAL A 186 24.44 -8.30 -6.05
N ARG A 187 25.42 -8.48 -5.18
CA ARG A 187 26.23 -9.71 -5.07
C ARG A 187 26.03 -10.31 -3.68
N ILE A 188 25.66 -11.57 -3.64
CA ILE A 188 25.55 -12.35 -2.39
C ILE A 188 26.45 -13.58 -2.55
N PRO A 189 27.42 -13.79 -1.63
CA PRO A 189 28.25 -15.00 -1.68
C PRO A 189 27.39 -16.26 -1.66
N ALA A 190 27.69 -17.22 -2.53
CA ALA A 190 26.91 -18.46 -2.62
C ALA A 190 26.86 -19.22 -1.28
N ARG A 191 27.94 -19.14 -0.50
CA ARG A 191 28.01 -19.72 0.85
C ARG A 191 26.97 -19.15 1.84
N ASP A 192 26.38 -17.98 1.55
CA ASP A 192 25.37 -17.33 2.39
C ASP A 192 23.92 -17.72 2.00
N ILE A 193 23.76 -18.57 0.98
CA ILE A 193 22.47 -19.08 0.51
C ILE A 193 22.23 -20.45 1.12
N ASP A 194 21.15 -20.62 1.87
CA ASP A 194 20.75 -21.89 2.49
C ASP A 194 20.42 -22.99 1.47
N ASP A 195 20.51 -24.26 1.89
CA ASP A 195 19.81 -25.36 1.24
C ASP A 195 18.29 -25.17 1.46
N LEU A 196 17.69 -24.33 0.63
CA LEU A 196 16.30 -23.90 0.78
C LEU A 196 15.32 -25.06 0.69
N VAL A 197 14.28 -25.05 1.52
CA VAL A 197 13.16 -25.99 1.35
C VAL A 197 12.38 -25.60 0.10
N LEU A 198 12.29 -26.51 -0.85
CA LEU A 198 11.49 -26.41 -2.08
C LEU A 198 10.10 -27.01 -1.87
N LEU A 199 10.03 -28.26 -1.32
CA LEU A 199 8.82 -28.92 -0.88
C LEU A 199 8.85 -29.16 0.62
N ARG A 200 7.74 -28.89 1.29
CA ARG A 200 7.52 -29.24 2.69
C ARG A 200 7.27 -30.74 2.84
N ALA A 201 7.34 -31.25 4.07
CA ALA A 201 7.09 -32.66 4.37
C ALA A 201 5.66 -33.13 4.01
N ASP A 202 4.70 -32.23 3.92
CA ASP A 202 3.34 -32.49 3.44
C ASP A 202 3.22 -32.50 1.90
N GLY A 203 4.34 -32.32 1.19
CA GLY A 203 4.39 -32.25 -0.26
C GLY A 203 3.94 -30.94 -0.88
N ASN A 204 3.63 -29.93 -0.05
CA ASN A 204 3.28 -28.61 -0.56
C ASN A 204 4.53 -27.80 -0.94
N PRO A 205 4.52 -27.10 -2.09
CA PRO A 205 5.62 -26.25 -2.49
C PRO A 205 5.78 -25.06 -1.56
N THR A 206 7.02 -24.57 -1.43
CA THR A 206 7.28 -23.29 -0.81
C THR A 206 7.12 -22.16 -1.84
N TYR A 207 6.96 -20.92 -1.36
CA TYR A 207 6.95 -19.73 -2.19
C TYR A 207 8.16 -19.68 -3.16
N MET A 208 9.35 -20.06 -2.70
CA MET A 208 10.56 -19.98 -3.51
C MET A 208 10.50 -20.87 -4.76
N LEU A 209 9.98 -22.09 -4.63
CA LEU A 209 9.82 -22.99 -5.77
C LEU A 209 8.67 -22.57 -6.67
N SER A 210 7.49 -22.36 -6.06
CA SER A 210 6.27 -22.12 -6.85
C SER A 210 6.36 -20.86 -7.70
N VAL A 211 6.92 -19.76 -7.16
CA VAL A 211 7.05 -18.51 -7.92
C VAL A 211 8.03 -18.66 -9.08
N VAL A 212 9.14 -19.38 -8.89
CA VAL A 212 10.14 -19.59 -9.96
C VAL A 212 9.58 -20.43 -11.10
N VAL A 213 8.87 -21.52 -10.77
CA VAL A 213 8.26 -22.41 -11.78
C VAL A 213 7.18 -21.65 -12.55
N ASP A 214 6.32 -20.94 -11.84
CA ASP A 214 5.23 -20.21 -12.50
C ASP A 214 5.74 -19.02 -13.32
N ASP A 215 6.77 -18.32 -12.86
CA ASP A 215 7.40 -17.23 -13.64
C ASP A 215 8.01 -17.77 -14.94
N HIS A 216 8.66 -18.95 -14.88
CA HIS A 216 9.19 -19.61 -16.07
C HIS A 216 8.07 -20.02 -17.05
N ASP A 217 7.05 -20.72 -16.56
CA ASP A 217 5.96 -21.24 -17.39
C ASP A 217 5.08 -20.15 -17.99
N MET A 218 4.89 -19.06 -17.27
CA MET A 218 4.15 -17.88 -17.73
C MET A 218 4.98 -16.95 -18.62
N GLY A 219 6.27 -17.25 -18.82
CA GLY A 219 7.17 -16.45 -19.66
C GLY A 219 7.45 -15.06 -19.08
N VAL A 220 7.50 -14.93 -17.77
CA VAL A 220 7.81 -13.66 -17.10
C VAL A 220 9.22 -13.20 -17.45
N THR A 221 9.35 -12.04 -18.08
CA THR A 221 10.63 -11.49 -18.51
C THR A 221 11.24 -10.52 -17.50
N HIS A 222 10.40 -9.87 -16.69
CA HIS A 222 10.80 -8.87 -15.69
C HIS A 222 9.99 -9.09 -14.41
N VAL A 223 10.70 -9.19 -13.27
CA VAL A 223 10.10 -9.22 -11.94
C VAL A 223 10.27 -7.86 -11.30
N ILE A 224 9.17 -7.10 -11.18
CA ILE A 224 9.14 -5.77 -10.56
C ILE A 224 8.40 -5.89 -9.22
N ARG A 225 9.09 -5.63 -8.10
CA ARG A 225 8.51 -5.82 -6.76
C ARG A 225 9.20 -4.96 -5.70
N GLY A 226 8.70 -4.93 -4.48
CA GLY A 226 9.32 -4.18 -3.37
C GLY A 226 10.74 -4.66 -3.03
N ASP A 227 11.58 -3.74 -2.58
CA ASP A 227 12.99 -4.01 -2.23
C ASP A 227 13.16 -4.87 -0.97
N ASP A 228 12.10 -5.07 -0.18
CA ASP A 228 12.08 -6.07 0.89
C ASP A 228 12.21 -7.52 0.37
N HIS A 229 12.03 -7.74 -0.93
CA HIS A 229 12.26 -8.99 -1.63
C HIS A 229 13.63 -9.08 -2.35
N LEU A 230 14.52 -8.11 -2.17
CA LEU A 230 15.80 -8.06 -2.87
C LEU A 230 16.65 -9.31 -2.62
N THR A 231 16.70 -9.78 -1.37
CA THR A 231 17.41 -11.03 -1.00
C THR A 231 16.74 -12.28 -1.55
N ASN A 232 15.46 -12.24 -1.88
CA ASN A 232 14.76 -13.38 -2.48
C ASN A 232 15.25 -13.64 -3.91
N ALA A 233 15.64 -12.62 -4.67
CA ALA A 233 16.23 -12.81 -6.00
C ALA A 233 17.47 -13.72 -5.93
N ALA A 234 18.35 -13.48 -4.96
CA ALA A 234 19.55 -14.32 -4.76
C ALA A 234 19.23 -15.78 -4.38
N ARG A 235 18.07 -16.04 -3.81
CA ARG A 235 17.56 -17.39 -3.49
C ARG A 235 16.85 -18.04 -4.66
N GLN A 236 16.21 -17.27 -5.52
CA GLN A 236 15.44 -17.71 -6.69
C GLN A 236 16.34 -18.02 -7.89
N ILE A 237 17.35 -17.18 -8.15
CA ILE A 237 18.30 -17.37 -9.26
C ILE A 237 18.93 -18.78 -9.28
N PRO A 238 19.41 -19.35 -8.16
CA PRO A 238 19.92 -20.72 -8.15
C PRO A 238 18.87 -21.78 -8.54
N ILE A 239 17.59 -21.56 -8.27
CA ILE A 239 16.52 -22.49 -8.67
C ILE A 239 16.34 -22.45 -10.20
N PHE A 240 16.35 -21.26 -10.83
CA PHE A 240 16.35 -21.17 -12.29
C PHE A 240 17.53 -21.93 -12.89
N HIS A 241 18.74 -21.69 -12.38
CA HIS A 241 19.95 -22.36 -12.87
C HIS A 241 19.91 -23.86 -12.67
N ALA A 242 19.39 -24.34 -11.54
CA ALA A 242 19.24 -25.77 -11.23
C ALA A 242 18.39 -26.53 -12.27
N MET A 243 17.42 -25.82 -12.86
CA MET A 243 16.58 -26.35 -13.94
C MET A 243 17.15 -26.08 -15.35
N GLY A 244 18.22 -25.29 -15.46
CA GLY A 244 18.76 -24.83 -16.73
C GLY A 244 17.93 -23.74 -17.38
N TRP A 245 17.11 -23.03 -16.60
CA TRP A 245 16.28 -21.91 -17.04
C TRP A 245 17.04 -20.59 -16.95
N THR A 246 16.71 -19.66 -17.83
CA THR A 246 17.23 -18.29 -17.75
C THR A 246 16.40 -17.49 -16.74
N PRO A 247 17.02 -16.90 -15.70
CA PRO A 247 16.31 -16.04 -14.78
C PRO A 247 15.72 -14.79 -15.49
N PRO A 248 14.56 -14.28 -15.06
CA PRO A 248 14.05 -13.00 -15.50
C PRO A 248 14.95 -11.85 -15.03
N LYS A 249 14.78 -10.66 -15.61
CA LYS A 249 15.38 -9.45 -15.07
C LYS A 249 14.64 -9.02 -13.82
N PHE A 250 15.36 -8.60 -12.80
CA PHE A 250 14.76 -8.11 -11.55
C PHE A 250 14.82 -6.59 -11.47
N ALA A 251 13.80 -6.00 -10.86
CA ALA A 251 13.69 -4.58 -10.57
C ALA A 251 13.03 -4.39 -9.21
N HIS A 252 13.81 -4.03 -8.19
CA HIS A 252 13.33 -3.86 -6.83
C HIS A 252 13.03 -2.40 -6.55
N VAL A 253 11.73 -2.05 -6.47
CA VAL A 253 11.24 -0.71 -6.18
C VAL A 253 11.32 -0.42 -4.68
N PRO A 254 11.67 0.82 -4.27
CA PRO A 254 11.71 1.17 -2.86
C PRO A 254 10.34 1.03 -2.20
N LEU A 255 10.34 0.68 -0.92
CA LEU A 255 9.12 0.63 -0.12
C LEU A 255 8.52 2.03 0.09
N ILE A 256 7.20 2.08 0.20
CA ILE A 256 6.48 3.29 0.58
C ILE A 256 6.53 3.42 2.10
N HIS A 257 6.86 4.62 2.58
CA HIS A 257 6.93 4.96 3.99
C HIS A 257 5.76 5.86 4.40
N GLY A 258 5.39 5.82 5.68
CA GLY A 258 4.48 6.77 6.29
C GLY A 258 5.17 8.13 6.51
N GLU A 259 4.41 9.09 7.05
CA GLU A 259 4.93 10.44 7.39
C GLU A 259 6.06 10.37 8.42
N ASP A 260 6.07 9.37 9.30
CA ASP A 260 7.11 9.13 10.31
C ASP A 260 8.42 8.54 9.75
N GLY A 261 8.48 8.29 8.44
CA GLY A 261 9.63 7.71 7.76
C GLY A 261 9.82 6.20 7.95
N LYS A 262 8.88 5.50 8.59
CA LYS A 262 8.90 4.04 8.71
C LYS A 262 8.11 3.38 7.59
N LYS A 263 8.42 2.10 7.31
CA LYS A 263 7.65 1.29 6.36
C LYS A 263 6.16 1.44 6.60
N LEU A 264 5.41 1.77 5.54
CA LEU A 264 3.96 1.92 5.62
C LEU A 264 3.32 0.63 6.17
N SER A 265 2.46 0.79 7.14
CA SER A 265 1.77 -0.33 7.80
C SER A 265 0.34 0.07 8.16
N LYS A 266 -0.50 -0.89 8.54
CA LYS A 266 -1.88 -0.61 9.01
C LYS A 266 -1.96 0.47 10.09
N ARG A 267 -0.93 0.60 10.94
CA ARG A 267 -0.83 1.66 11.97
C ARG A 267 -0.68 3.08 11.38
N HIS A 268 -0.21 3.19 10.16
CA HIS A 268 -0.03 4.46 9.43
C HIS A 268 -1.19 4.75 8.47
N GLY A 269 -2.32 4.05 8.60
CA GLY A 269 -3.45 4.18 7.69
C GLY A 269 -3.19 3.56 6.31
N ALA A 270 -2.24 2.59 6.21
CA ALA A 270 -2.13 1.75 5.02
C ALA A 270 -3.40 0.94 4.89
N GLN A 271 -4.19 1.29 3.92
CA GLN A 271 -5.51 0.73 3.68
C GLN A 271 -5.47 -0.20 2.48
N ALA A 272 -6.35 -1.17 2.46
CA ALA A 272 -6.60 -1.96 1.27
C ALA A 272 -7.23 -1.06 0.18
N VAL A 273 -7.10 -1.47 -1.09
CA VAL A 273 -7.57 -0.66 -2.23
C VAL A 273 -9.05 -0.29 -2.11
N HIS A 274 -9.89 -1.21 -1.62
CA HIS A 274 -11.31 -0.95 -1.42
C HIS A 274 -11.59 0.13 -0.35
N GLU A 275 -10.75 0.24 0.68
CA GLU A 275 -10.90 1.28 1.72
C GLU A 275 -10.69 2.68 1.14
N TRP A 276 -9.78 2.86 0.18
CA TRP A 276 -9.60 4.11 -0.55
C TRP A 276 -10.84 4.48 -1.36
N ARG A 277 -11.45 3.50 -2.04
CA ARG A 277 -12.74 3.67 -2.72
C ARG A 277 -13.80 4.13 -1.73
N ASP A 278 -13.89 3.49 -0.56
CA ASP A 278 -14.87 3.81 0.47
C ASP A 278 -14.63 5.19 1.11
N MET A 279 -13.40 5.70 1.08
CA MET A 279 -13.07 7.08 1.43
C MET A 279 -13.42 8.09 0.32
N GLY A 280 -13.97 7.65 -0.78
CA GLY A 280 -14.45 8.49 -1.88
C GLY A 280 -13.38 8.96 -2.86
N TYR A 281 -12.25 8.24 -2.96
CA TYR A 281 -11.26 8.48 -4.01
C TYR A 281 -11.68 7.87 -5.33
N LEU A 282 -11.27 8.48 -6.43
CA LEU A 282 -11.48 7.97 -7.78
C LEU A 282 -10.32 7.05 -8.20
N PRO A 283 -10.58 5.99 -9.00
CA PRO A 283 -9.53 5.08 -9.42
C PRO A 283 -8.43 5.74 -10.25
N GLU A 284 -8.75 6.73 -11.07
CA GLU A 284 -7.78 7.49 -11.85
C GLU A 284 -6.81 8.27 -10.93
N ALA A 285 -7.33 8.85 -9.86
CA ALA A 285 -6.52 9.55 -8.89
C ALA A 285 -5.58 8.62 -8.14
N MET A 286 -6.06 7.43 -7.77
CA MET A 286 -5.23 6.40 -7.14
C MET A 286 -4.13 5.92 -8.07
N ASN A 287 -4.44 5.59 -9.33
CA ASN A 287 -3.45 5.18 -10.31
C ASN A 287 -2.38 6.26 -10.52
N SER A 288 -2.80 7.52 -10.74
CA SER A 288 -1.89 8.65 -10.92
C SER A 288 -1.00 8.89 -9.70
N TYR A 289 -1.57 8.84 -8.51
CA TYR A 289 -0.82 9.05 -7.27
C TYR A 289 0.16 7.92 -6.98
N LEU A 290 -0.25 6.66 -7.12
CA LEU A 290 0.61 5.50 -6.87
C LEU A 290 1.79 5.46 -7.85
N MET A 291 1.60 5.80 -9.12
CA MET A 291 2.70 5.92 -10.08
C MET A 291 3.78 6.90 -9.56
N ARG A 292 3.37 8.05 -9.07
CA ARG A 292 4.29 9.11 -8.60
C ARG A 292 5.06 8.77 -7.34
N LEU A 293 4.66 7.76 -6.59
CA LEU A 293 5.39 7.32 -5.40
C LEU A 293 6.73 6.64 -5.75
N GLY A 294 6.89 6.16 -6.97
CA GLY A 294 8.13 5.49 -7.39
C GLY A 294 8.70 5.99 -8.71
N TRP A 295 7.87 6.57 -9.57
CA TRP A 295 8.24 6.96 -10.92
C TRP A 295 7.78 8.39 -11.26
N SER A 296 8.58 9.09 -12.07
CA SER A 296 8.23 10.40 -12.64
C SER A 296 8.90 10.57 -13.99
N PRO A 297 8.20 11.11 -15.01
CA PRO A 297 8.81 11.43 -16.28
C PRO A 297 9.69 12.69 -16.26
N GLY A 298 10.00 13.23 -15.09
CA GLY A 298 10.87 14.41 -14.92
C GLY A 298 10.13 15.75 -14.80
N HIS A 299 8.80 15.75 -14.78
CA HIS A 299 7.97 16.91 -14.52
C HIS A 299 6.86 16.58 -13.50
N ASP A 300 6.25 17.61 -12.92
CA ASP A 300 5.30 17.47 -11.80
C ASP A 300 3.84 17.32 -12.22
N ASP A 301 3.55 17.03 -13.48
CA ASP A 301 2.18 16.92 -13.96
C ASP A 301 1.45 15.72 -13.39
N ILE A 302 0.15 15.90 -13.17
CA ILE A 302 -0.77 14.82 -12.83
C ILE A 302 -1.10 14.12 -14.15
N LEU A 303 -0.66 12.86 -14.29
CA LEU A 303 -0.85 12.07 -15.50
C LEU A 303 -1.98 11.06 -15.31
N SER A 304 -2.80 10.92 -16.32
CA SER A 304 -3.67 9.75 -16.48
C SER A 304 -2.83 8.50 -16.79
N LYS A 305 -3.45 7.33 -16.64
CA LYS A 305 -2.82 6.05 -17.03
C LYS A 305 -2.40 6.04 -18.50
N GLU A 306 -3.26 6.56 -19.36
CA GLU A 306 -3.08 6.63 -20.80
C GLU A 306 -1.91 7.53 -21.19
N GLU A 307 -1.72 8.64 -20.50
CA GLU A 307 -0.59 9.56 -20.70
C GLU A 307 0.73 9.01 -20.14
N ALA A 308 0.67 8.24 -19.05
CA ALA A 308 1.85 7.69 -18.39
C ALA A 308 2.45 6.48 -19.14
N ILE A 309 1.61 5.58 -19.68
CA ILE A 309 2.06 4.34 -20.34
C ILE A 309 3.14 4.58 -21.41
N PRO A 310 2.97 5.53 -22.38
CA PRO A 310 3.98 5.77 -23.42
C PRO A 310 5.28 6.39 -22.88
N GLN A 311 5.25 6.99 -21.69
CA GLN A 311 6.40 7.67 -21.08
C GLN A 311 7.13 6.79 -20.06
N PHE A 312 6.54 5.67 -19.67
CA PHE A 312 7.06 4.83 -18.60
C PHE A 312 8.38 4.16 -18.99
N ASP A 313 9.40 4.37 -18.16
CA ASP A 313 10.70 3.69 -18.22
C ASP A 313 11.14 3.25 -16.83
N LEU A 314 11.54 1.98 -16.71
CA LEU A 314 12.05 1.41 -15.45
C LEU A 314 13.30 2.14 -14.94
N ALA A 315 14.14 2.65 -15.85
CA ALA A 315 15.36 3.39 -15.50
C ALA A 315 15.08 4.73 -14.78
N GLN A 316 13.85 5.24 -14.87
CA GLN A 316 13.43 6.48 -14.21
C GLN A 316 12.82 6.23 -12.82
N ILE A 317 12.71 4.98 -12.37
CA ILE A 317 12.26 4.67 -11.02
C ILE A 317 13.35 5.08 -10.02
N GLY A 318 12.96 5.90 -9.03
CA GLY A 318 13.87 6.37 -7.98
C GLY A 318 14.30 5.24 -7.04
N LYS A 319 15.52 5.36 -6.46
CA LYS A 319 16.02 4.42 -5.44
C LYS A 319 15.63 4.80 -4.01
N ALA A 320 15.19 6.02 -3.80
CA ALA A 320 14.81 6.51 -2.48
C ALA A 320 13.37 6.13 -2.13
N PRO A 321 13.09 5.73 -0.88
CA PRO A 321 11.74 5.47 -0.43
C PRO A 321 10.83 6.70 -0.60
N ALA A 322 9.66 6.50 -1.19
CA ALA A 322 8.64 7.52 -1.27
C ALA A 322 7.84 7.61 0.05
N ARG A 323 7.27 8.76 0.34
CA ARG A 323 6.38 8.95 1.48
C ARG A 323 4.95 9.18 1.02
N LEU A 324 4.02 8.51 1.69
CA LEU A 324 2.59 8.71 1.47
C LEU A 324 2.19 10.08 2.04
N ASP A 325 1.60 10.93 1.20
CA ASP A 325 1.08 12.26 1.54
C ASP A 325 -0.42 12.31 1.20
N PHE A 326 -1.26 12.25 2.23
CA PHE A 326 -2.71 12.28 2.10
C PHE A 326 -3.23 13.62 1.54
N LYS A 327 -2.56 14.73 1.82
CA LYS A 327 -2.95 16.04 1.30
C LYS A 327 -2.71 16.12 -0.21
N LYS A 328 -1.58 15.57 -0.66
CA LYS A 328 -1.26 15.47 -2.08
C LYS A 328 -2.24 14.54 -2.80
N LEU A 329 -2.53 13.36 -2.22
CA LEU A 329 -3.53 12.44 -2.77
C LEU A 329 -4.90 13.09 -2.91
N ALA A 330 -5.37 13.81 -1.87
CA ALA A 330 -6.64 14.53 -1.94
C ALA A 330 -6.62 15.62 -3.03
N SER A 331 -5.49 16.30 -3.24
CA SER A 331 -5.33 17.28 -4.31
C SER A 331 -5.37 16.63 -5.71
N VAL A 332 -4.72 15.47 -5.88
CA VAL A 332 -4.79 14.69 -7.13
C VAL A 332 -6.22 14.22 -7.39
N ASN A 333 -6.92 13.77 -6.35
CA ASN A 333 -8.31 13.35 -6.49
C ASN A 333 -9.24 14.50 -6.87
N ALA A 334 -9.06 15.68 -6.28
CA ALA A 334 -9.82 16.88 -6.65
C ALA A 334 -9.61 17.26 -8.12
N HIS A 335 -8.38 17.10 -8.64
CA HIS A 335 -8.08 17.33 -10.05
C HIS A 335 -8.89 16.40 -10.97
N PHE A 336 -8.83 15.09 -10.72
CA PHE A 336 -9.57 14.11 -11.53
C PHE A 336 -11.08 14.25 -11.36
N MET A 337 -11.56 14.58 -10.15
CA MET A 337 -12.98 14.82 -9.93
C MET A 337 -13.48 16.02 -10.74
N ALA A 338 -12.71 17.10 -10.80
CA ALA A 338 -13.08 18.28 -11.59
C ALA A 338 -13.14 17.98 -13.10
N LEU A 339 -12.27 17.12 -13.59
CA LEU A 339 -12.20 16.69 -15.01
C LEU A 339 -13.20 15.59 -15.38
N ALA A 340 -13.65 14.80 -14.40
CA ALA A 340 -14.54 13.68 -14.66
C ALA A 340 -15.85 14.10 -15.31
N ASP A 341 -16.42 13.23 -16.13
CA ASP A 341 -17.71 13.42 -16.78
C ASP A 341 -18.81 13.74 -15.76
N ASP A 342 -19.65 14.73 -16.06
CA ASP A 342 -20.68 15.23 -15.14
C ASP A 342 -21.73 14.17 -14.81
N ALA A 343 -22.14 13.37 -15.79
CA ALA A 343 -23.13 12.31 -15.58
C ALA A 343 -22.55 11.18 -14.71
N ARG A 344 -21.26 10.84 -14.91
CA ARG A 344 -20.57 9.87 -14.06
C ARG A 344 -20.46 10.37 -12.61
N VAL A 345 -20.04 11.62 -12.39
CA VAL A 345 -19.96 12.19 -11.04
C VAL A 345 -21.31 12.25 -10.37
N ALA A 346 -22.35 12.62 -11.11
CA ALA A 346 -23.73 12.62 -10.61
C ALA A 346 -24.20 11.21 -10.19
N ALA A 347 -23.92 10.19 -10.98
CA ALA A 347 -24.24 8.81 -10.63
C ALA A 347 -23.49 8.35 -9.38
N LEU A 348 -22.20 8.67 -9.24
CA LEU A 348 -21.40 8.38 -8.05
C LEU A 348 -21.91 9.12 -6.81
N LEU A 349 -22.31 10.40 -6.94
CA LEU A 349 -22.90 11.18 -5.86
C LEU A 349 -24.20 10.57 -5.36
N VAL A 350 -25.11 10.22 -6.28
CA VAL A 350 -26.38 9.55 -5.95
C VAL A 350 -26.11 8.23 -5.22
N ALA A 351 -25.24 7.40 -5.75
CA ALA A 351 -24.89 6.11 -5.12
C ALA A 351 -24.27 6.29 -3.72
N GLU A 352 -23.43 7.30 -3.53
CA GLU A 352 -22.80 7.58 -2.22
C GLU A 352 -23.86 7.99 -1.18
N ILE A 353 -24.80 8.85 -1.55
CA ILE A 353 -25.89 9.29 -0.66
C ILE A 353 -26.85 8.14 -0.36
N GLU A 354 -27.14 7.28 -1.34
CA GLU A 354 -28.02 6.12 -1.19
C GLU A 354 -27.49 5.04 -0.24
N LYS A 355 -26.20 5.04 0.09
CA LYS A 355 -25.67 4.19 1.17
C LYS A 355 -26.30 4.51 2.54
N SER A 356 -26.79 5.74 2.75
CA SER A 356 -27.31 6.20 4.04
C SER A 356 -28.81 6.53 4.02
N GLN A 357 -29.42 6.78 2.86
CA GLN A 357 -30.84 7.14 2.75
C GLN A 357 -31.40 6.83 1.37
N SER A 358 -32.69 6.47 1.29
CA SER A 358 -33.40 6.31 0.01
C SER A 358 -33.72 7.67 -0.59
N LEU A 359 -33.57 7.81 -1.91
CA LEU A 359 -33.86 9.00 -2.68
C LEU A 359 -35.08 8.78 -3.58
N ASP A 360 -35.98 9.78 -3.63
CA ASP A 360 -37.03 9.82 -4.63
C ASP A 360 -36.51 10.40 -5.98
N THR A 361 -37.37 10.39 -7.01
CA THR A 361 -36.98 10.85 -8.35
C THR A 361 -36.57 12.32 -8.37
N ALA A 362 -37.31 13.19 -7.69
CA ALA A 362 -37.04 14.62 -7.66
C ALA A 362 -35.72 14.95 -6.94
N GLN A 363 -35.42 14.23 -5.86
CA GLN A 363 -34.14 14.32 -5.13
C GLN A 363 -32.97 13.90 -6.01
N ARG A 364 -33.09 12.77 -6.75
CA ARG A 364 -32.06 12.32 -7.70
C ARG A 364 -31.81 13.36 -8.79
N GLU A 365 -32.86 13.90 -9.41
CA GLU A 365 -32.76 14.94 -10.42
C GLU A 365 -32.06 16.20 -9.89
N THR A 366 -32.34 16.58 -8.65
CA THR A 366 -31.70 17.73 -8.00
C THR A 366 -30.21 17.49 -7.80
N LEU A 367 -29.81 16.30 -7.37
CA LEU A 367 -28.39 15.93 -7.22
C LEU A 367 -27.67 15.90 -8.58
N VAL A 368 -28.32 15.36 -9.61
CA VAL A 368 -27.76 15.33 -10.98
C VAL A 368 -27.48 16.74 -11.49
N ARG A 369 -28.42 17.68 -11.30
CA ARG A 369 -28.20 19.08 -11.69
C ARG A 369 -27.12 19.78 -10.87
N ALA A 370 -26.98 19.46 -9.59
CA ALA A 370 -26.00 20.09 -8.71
C ALA A 370 -24.59 19.55 -8.84
N ALA A 371 -24.42 18.29 -9.23
CA ALA A 371 -23.13 17.60 -9.28
C ALA A 371 -22.04 18.36 -10.07
N PRO A 372 -22.28 18.92 -11.28
CA PRO A 372 -21.28 19.67 -12.06
C PRO A 372 -20.76 20.93 -11.34
N LEU A 373 -21.58 21.54 -10.50
CA LEU A 373 -21.20 22.73 -9.73
C LEU A 373 -20.42 22.38 -8.45
N LEU A 374 -20.85 21.29 -7.78
CA LEU A 374 -20.25 20.83 -6.52
C LEU A 374 -18.90 20.16 -6.72
N LYS A 375 -18.72 19.35 -7.80
CA LYS A 375 -17.50 18.58 -8.03
C LYS A 375 -16.22 19.41 -8.10
N LYS A 376 -16.31 20.67 -8.49
CA LYS A 376 -15.17 21.60 -8.61
C LYS A 376 -14.57 21.98 -7.25
N ARG A 377 -15.27 21.73 -6.17
CA ARG A 377 -14.90 22.14 -4.81
C ARG A 377 -14.63 20.97 -3.88
N ALA A 378 -15.09 19.78 -4.24
CA ALA A 378 -14.94 18.60 -3.43
C ALA A 378 -13.62 17.88 -3.73
N LYS A 379 -12.97 17.38 -2.69
CA LYS A 379 -11.74 16.59 -2.82
C LYS A 379 -12.02 15.10 -2.88
N THR A 380 -13.15 14.66 -2.34
CA THR A 380 -13.59 13.24 -2.35
C THR A 380 -15.09 13.16 -2.62
N LEU A 381 -15.59 11.97 -2.99
CA LEU A 381 -17.03 11.72 -3.14
C LEU A 381 -17.79 11.91 -1.82
N ILE A 382 -17.17 11.59 -0.68
CA ILE A 382 -17.77 11.83 0.64
C ILE A 382 -17.96 13.33 0.86
N GLU A 383 -16.91 14.12 0.60
CA GLU A 383 -17.01 15.58 0.73
C GLU A 383 -18.04 16.17 -0.25
N LEU A 384 -18.12 15.62 -1.47
CA LEU A 384 -19.14 15.98 -2.45
C LEU A 384 -20.56 15.68 -1.93
N ALA A 385 -20.76 14.49 -1.36
CA ALA A 385 -22.04 14.10 -0.77
C ALA A 385 -22.42 14.98 0.41
N ASP A 386 -21.49 15.31 1.29
CA ASP A 386 -21.73 16.20 2.43
C ASP A 386 -22.11 17.60 1.97
N GLN A 387 -21.45 18.12 0.93
CA GLN A 387 -21.80 19.41 0.33
C GLN A 387 -23.17 19.40 -0.35
N ALA A 388 -23.64 18.24 -0.81
CA ALA A 388 -24.95 18.09 -1.47
C ALA A 388 -26.12 17.88 -0.47
N ARG A 389 -25.86 17.47 0.77
CA ARG A 389 -26.92 17.09 1.74
C ARG A 389 -27.92 18.20 2.00
N PHE A 390 -27.52 19.47 1.97
CA PHE A 390 -28.45 20.58 2.18
C PHE A 390 -29.58 20.63 1.13
N LEU A 391 -29.32 20.13 -0.09
CA LEU A 391 -30.33 20.07 -1.15
C LEU A 391 -31.48 19.11 -0.83
N LEU A 392 -31.21 18.10 -0.01
CA LEU A 392 -32.15 17.03 0.34
C LEU A 392 -32.91 17.27 1.65
N ALA A 393 -32.58 18.36 2.35
CA ALA A 393 -33.16 18.67 3.64
C ALA A 393 -34.67 18.98 3.49
N LYS A 394 -35.52 18.32 4.29
CA LYS A 394 -36.97 18.49 4.27
C LYS A 394 -37.39 19.78 4.93
N ARG A 395 -38.36 20.45 4.32
CA ARG A 395 -38.96 21.67 4.86
C ARG A 395 -40.06 21.38 5.88
N PRO A 396 -40.27 22.26 6.90
CA PRO A 396 -39.41 23.41 7.26
C PRO A 396 -38.06 22.96 7.84
N LEU A 397 -36.99 23.68 7.47
CA LEU A 397 -35.63 23.35 7.94
C LEU A 397 -35.52 23.57 9.45
N GLN A 398 -34.94 22.56 10.11
CA GLN A 398 -34.53 22.66 11.52
C GLN A 398 -33.21 23.44 11.59
N LEU A 399 -33.23 24.62 12.16
CA LEU A 399 -32.04 25.43 12.36
C LEU A 399 -31.27 24.92 13.58
N ASP A 400 -29.94 24.84 13.48
CA ASP A 400 -29.07 24.60 14.63
C ASP A 400 -29.05 25.83 15.57
N GLU A 401 -28.44 25.70 16.74
CA GLU A 401 -28.40 26.79 17.74
C GLU A 401 -27.69 28.04 17.22
N THR A 402 -26.67 27.87 16.40
CA THR A 402 -25.94 28.97 15.77
C THR A 402 -26.84 29.71 14.77
N ALA A 403 -27.52 28.98 13.90
CA ALA A 403 -28.47 29.50 12.94
C ALA A 403 -29.64 30.19 13.61
N LYS A 404 -30.22 29.64 14.69
CA LYS A 404 -31.29 30.28 15.49
C LYS A 404 -30.85 31.61 16.06
N SER A 405 -29.60 31.72 16.51
CA SER A 405 -29.09 32.98 17.09
C SER A 405 -29.04 34.13 16.09
N LEU A 406 -29.02 33.82 14.78
CA LEU A 406 -29.02 34.79 13.69
C LEU A 406 -30.45 35.24 13.32
N MET A 407 -31.52 34.52 13.71
CA MET A 407 -32.92 34.77 13.34
C MET A 407 -33.60 35.78 14.29
N LYS A 408 -32.95 36.93 14.49
CA LYS A 408 -33.54 38.05 15.25
C LYS A 408 -34.64 38.73 14.44
N ASP A 409 -35.55 39.47 15.11
CA ASP A 409 -36.72 40.05 14.47
C ASP A 409 -36.36 41.07 13.36
N ASP A 410 -35.30 41.85 13.54
CA ASP A 410 -34.78 42.75 12.51
C ASP A 410 -34.26 41.99 11.28
N PHE A 411 -33.61 40.84 11.50
CA PHE A 411 -33.14 40.00 10.42
C PHE A 411 -34.30 39.28 9.70
N LYS A 412 -35.31 38.83 10.41
CA LYS A 412 -36.50 38.22 9.81
C LYS A 412 -37.25 39.21 8.90
N GLN A 413 -37.39 40.45 9.33
CA GLN A 413 -37.97 41.51 8.48
C GLN A 413 -37.13 41.77 7.23
N ARG A 414 -35.81 41.73 7.35
CA ARG A 414 -34.90 41.82 6.20
C ARG A 414 -35.02 40.62 5.27
N LEU A 415 -35.13 39.42 5.80
CA LEU A 415 -35.36 38.21 5.02
C LEU A 415 -36.66 38.28 4.20
N LYS A 416 -37.71 38.82 4.77
CA LYS A 416 -38.97 39.02 4.04
C LYS A 416 -38.80 39.95 2.84
N ARG A 417 -38.09 41.08 3.00
CA ARG A 417 -37.78 41.96 1.87
C ARG A 417 -36.82 41.31 0.87
N LEU A 418 -35.88 40.54 1.33
CA LEU A 418 -34.97 39.74 0.46
C LEU A 418 -35.75 38.71 -0.35
N HIS A 419 -36.71 38.01 0.27
CA HIS A 419 -37.60 37.08 -0.43
C HIS A 419 -38.30 37.81 -1.60
N ASP A 420 -38.93 38.94 -1.38
CA ASP A 420 -39.65 39.66 -2.41
C ASP A 420 -38.70 40.21 -3.51
N HIS A 421 -37.49 40.63 -3.12
CA HIS A 421 -36.48 41.07 -4.07
C HIS A 421 -35.98 39.90 -4.96
N LEU A 422 -35.72 38.76 -4.41
CA LEU A 422 -35.32 37.58 -5.16
C LEU A 422 -36.47 36.99 -5.99
N ALA A 423 -37.70 37.06 -5.50
CA ALA A 423 -38.88 36.63 -6.26
C ALA A 423 -39.08 37.41 -7.55
N ALA A 424 -38.65 38.67 -7.58
CA ALA A 424 -38.72 39.54 -8.75
C ALA A 424 -37.56 39.33 -9.75
N GLU A 425 -36.50 38.57 -9.39
CA GLU A 425 -35.32 38.35 -10.25
C GLU A 425 -35.71 37.51 -11.47
N PRO A 426 -35.54 38.01 -12.71
CA PRO A 426 -35.98 37.27 -13.90
C PRO A 426 -35.10 36.07 -14.22
N VAL A 427 -33.80 36.13 -13.92
CA VAL A 427 -32.82 35.13 -14.23
C VAL A 427 -32.34 34.42 -12.97
N TRP A 428 -32.56 33.10 -12.89
CA TRP A 428 -32.19 32.30 -11.71
C TRP A 428 -30.87 31.53 -11.92
N GLU A 429 -29.80 32.29 -12.14
CA GLU A 429 -28.44 31.79 -12.37
C GLU A 429 -27.48 32.44 -11.38
N HIS A 430 -26.38 31.76 -11.06
CA HIS A 430 -25.39 32.17 -10.07
C HIS A 430 -24.97 33.64 -10.20
N ALA A 431 -24.60 34.11 -11.40
CA ALA A 431 -24.11 35.45 -11.60
C ALA A 431 -25.20 36.52 -11.36
N ALA A 432 -26.40 36.25 -11.83
CA ALA A 432 -27.57 37.15 -11.62
C ALA A 432 -27.95 37.19 -10.14
N LEU A 433 -28.05 36.03 -9.48
CA LEU A 433 -28.37 35.92 -8.06
C LEU A 433 -27.29 36.56 -7.16
N ALA A 434 -26.01 36.38 -7.48
CA ALA A 434 -24.93 37.06 -6.76
C ALA A 434 -25.01 38.59 -6.89
N SER A 435 -25.41 39.08 -8.09
CA SER A 435 -25.63 40.53 -8.34
C SER A 435 -26.87 41.06 -7.60
N ALA A 436 -27.98 40.30 -7.62
CA ALA A 436 -29.20 40.64 -6.89
C ALA A 436 -28.97 40.73 -5.38
N LEU A 437 -28.22 39.79 -4.80
CA LEU A 437 -27.83 39.84 -3.38
C LEU A 437 -26.99 41.08 -3.04
N LYS A 438 -26.05 41.47 -3.90
CA LYS A 438 -25.25 42.68 -3.73
C LYS A 438 -26.11 43.95 -3.83
N ALA A 439 -27.00 44.01 -4.82
CA ALA A 439 -27.92 45.13 -5.01
C ALA A 439 -28.84 45.30 -3.80
N PHE A 440 -29.42 44.18 -3.30
CA PHE A 440 -30.22 44.20 -2.09
C PHE A 440 -29.45 44.68 -0.86
N ALA A 441 -28.22 44.19 -0.66
CA ALA A 441 -27.37 44.61 0.45
C ALA A 441 -27.10 46.14 0.41
N THR A 442 -26.84 46.66 -0.78
CA THR A 442 -26.66 48.13 -1.00
C THR A 442 -27.93 48.88 -0.70
N GLN A 443 -29.09 48.41 -1.14
CA GLN A 443 -30.40 49.01 -0.87
C GLN A 443 -30.73 49.05 0.63
N GLU A 444 -30.38 48.00 1.37
CA GLU A 444 -30.56 47.92 2.82
C GLU A 444 -29.50 48.71 3.62
N GLY A 445 -28.49 49.29 2.96
CA GLY A 445 -27.42 50.04 3.61
C GLY A 445 -26.48 49.14 4.45
N VAL A 446 -26.38 47.85 4.13
CA VAL A 446 -25.60 46.88 4.86
C VAL A 446 -24.60 46.13 3.96
N GLY A 447 -23.59 45.52 4.56
CA GLY A 447 -22.70 44.63 3.83
C GLY A 447 -23.26 43.19 3.69
N LEU A 448 -22.84 42.48 2.65
CA LEU A 448 -23.19 41.04 2.47
C LEU A 448 -22.84 40.20 3.67
N GLY A 449 -21.80 40.54 4.43
CA GLY A 449 -21.42 39.85 5.68
C GLY A 449 -22.50 39.89 6.76
N GLN A 450 -23.44 40.83 6.71
CA GLN A 450 -24.57 40.96 7.66
C GLN A 450 -25.81 40.16 7.20
N ILE A 451 -25.90 39.84 5.90
CA ILE A 451 -27.00 39.06 5.33
C ILE A 451 -26.59 37.60 5.15
N GLY A 452 -25.35 37.37 4.71
CA GLY A 452 -24.87 36.10 4.24
C GLY A 452 -24.97 34.94 5.24
N PRO A 453 -24.50 35.09 6.48
CA PRO A 453 -24.59 34.02 7.48
C PRO A 453 -26.04 33.58 7.76
N GLY A 454 -26.95 34.54 7.94
CA GLY A 454 -28.35 34.24 8.20
C GLY A 454 -29.05 33.62 6.98
N LEU A 455 -28.82 34.15 5.78
CA LEU A 455 -29.37 33.57 4.55
C LEU A 455 -28.84 32.14 4.33
N ARG A 456 -27.54 31.90 4.56
CA ARG A 456 -26.97 30.54 4.47
C ARG A 456 -27.66 29.58 5.44
N ALA A 457 -27.85 30.02 6.69
CA ALA A 457 -28.54 29.24 7.71
C ALA A 457 -29.95 28.85 7.27
N VAL A 458 -30.69 29.78 6.70
CA VAL A 458 -32.05 29.58 6.19
C VAL A 458 -32.07 28.60 4.99
N LEU A 459 -31.11 28.72 4.09
CA LEU A 459 -31.05 27.85 2.91
C LEU A 459 -30.56 26.44 3.21
N SER A 460 -29.71 26.24 4.24
CA SER A 460 -29.05 24.94 4.51
C SER A 460 -29.37 24.34 5.88
N GLY A 461 -30.07 25.03 6.78
CA GLY A 461 -30.30 24.57 8.15
C GLY A 461 -29.05 24.60 9.03
N GLY A 462 -27.94 25.21 8.56
CA GLY A 462 -26.61 25.17 9.20
C GLY A 462 -25.65 24.16 8.57
N ALA A 463 -26.12 23.34 7.65
CA ALA A 463 -25.24 22.41 6.94
C ALA A 463 -24.24 23.12 6.01
N PRO A 464 -23.08 22.52 5.69
CA PRO A 464 -22.18 23.05 4.68
C PRO A 464 -22.90 23.30 3.35
N ALA A 465 -22.69 24.48 2.77
CA ALA A 465 -23.28 24.85 1.49
C ALA A 465 -22.29 25.72 0.71
N PRO A 466 -22.39 25.78 -0.63
CA PRO A 466 -21.55 26.63 -1.46
C PRO A 466 -21.80 28.12 -1.20
N ASP A 467 -21.26 29.02 -2.06
CA ASP A 467 -21.60 30.42 -1.97
C ASP A 467 -23.11 30.63 -2.20
N LEU A 468 -23.64 31.74 -1.72
CA LEU A 468 -25.09 31.98 -1.67
C LEU A 468 -25.76 31.96 -3.04
N GLY A 469 -25.11 32.55 -4.05
CA GLY A 469 -25.64 32.53 -5.41
C GLY A 469 -25.74 31.13 -5.98
N GLN A 470 -24.70 30.30 -5.76
CA GLN A 470 -24.73 28.88 -6.16
C GLN A 470 -25.75 28.06 -5.37
N ALA A 471 -25.86 28.29 -4.06
CA ALA A 471 -26.86 27.62 -3.22
C ALA A 471 -28.29 27.90 -3.68
N LEU A 472 -28.61 29.16 -4.01
CA LEU A 472 -29.90 29.56 -4.57
C LEU A 472 -30.15 28.91 -5.93
N GLU A 473 -29.16 28.91 -6.84
CA GLU A 473 -29.26 28.29 -8.16
C GLU A 473 -29.54 26.80 -8.07
N MET A 474 -28.78 26.08 -7.24
CA MET A 474 -28.90 24.64 -7.05
C MET A 474 -30.25 24.20 -6.46
N LEU A 475 -30.77 24.98 -5.48
CA LEU A 475 -32.10 24.78 -4.90
C LEU A 475 -33.22 25.04 -5.93
N GLY A 476 -32.98 25.93 -6.85
CA GLY A 476 -34.00 26.41 -7.75
C GLY A 476 -34.91 27.48 -7.08
N ARG A 477 -35.61 28.22 -7.89
CA ARG A 477 -36.42 29.38 -7.43
C ARG A 477 -37.47 28.96 -6.37
N GLU A 478 -38.27 27.98 -6.67
CA GLU A 478 -39.37 27.54 -5.81
C GLU A 478 -38.89 27.11 -4.41
N GLU A 479 -37.93 26.22 -4.36
CA GLU A 479 -37.41 25.66 -3.10
C GLU A 479 -36.67 26.72 -2.29
N ALA A 480 -35.84 27.56 -2.93
CA ALA A 480 -35.09 28.60 -2.26
C ALA A 480 -36.01 29.67 -1.60
N LEU A 481 -37.01 30.17 -2.36
CA LEU A 481 -37.98 31.12 -1.84
C LEU A 481 -38.83 30.52 -0.72
N ALA A 482 -39.24 29.28 -0.88
CA ALA A 482 -40.01 28.59 0.12
C ALA A 482 -39.23 28.35 1.43
N ARG A 483 -37.91 28.05 1.38
CA ARG A 483 -37.07 27.97 2.57
C ARG A 483 -36.93 29.29 3.28
N ILE A 484 -36.82 30.38 2.53
CA ILE A 484 -36.80 31.73 3.12
C ILE A 484 -38.15 32.03 3.79
N ALA A 485 -39.26 31.72 3.13
CA ALA A 485 -40.61 31.98 3.66
C ALA A 485 -40.91 31.18 4.95
N ASP A 486 -40.40 29.94 5.09
CA ASP A 486 -40.58 29.11 6.28
C ASP A 486 -39.95 29.71 7.56
N GLN A 487 -39.04 30.67 7.44
CA GLN A 487 -38.28 31.23 8.55
C GLN A 487 -38.60 32.69 8.85
N VAL A 488 -39.61 33.29 8.19
CA VAL A 488 -40.01 34.73 8.34
C VAL A 488 -41.20 34.94 9.23
#